data_a7c4ba29090d9ab92126c9429bbb2d13
#
_entry.id   a7c4ba29090d9ab92126c9429bbb2d13
#
_cell.length_a   1.000
_cell.length_b   1.000
_cell.length_c   1.000
_cell.angle_alpha   90.00
_cell.angle_beta   90.00
_cell.angle_gamma   90.00
#
_symmetry.space_group_name_H-M   'P 1'
#
loop_
_entity.id
_entity.type
_entity.pdbx_description
1 polymer ?
#
loop_
_entity_poly.entity_id
_entity_poly.type
_entity_poly.pdbx_seq_one_letter_code
_entity_poly.pdbx_strand_id
1 'polypeptide(L)'
;MANKASTARELLSRLATAYENLPKWMQQGILVWNKGNIELENGSKILAASTSASAVRGMSFNILFLDEFAFVPNHVADSFFASVYPTITSGKNTKVIIVSTPHGMNHFYRMWHDAERNKNQYIPTEVHWSQVPGRDVAWKDETIGNTSVEQFRVEFECEFLGSVNTLINPAKLKTLVYEDPLLKNAGLDVYENPIPVSYTHLRAHETES
;
A
#
# COMPACT_ATOMS: atom_id res chain seq x y z
N MET A 1 0.60 10.53 -9.91
CA MET A 1 1.68 10.73 -8.90
C MET A 1 2.25 9.37 -8.54
N ALA A 2 3.47 9.30 -8.03
CA ALA A 2 4.08 8.04 -7.62
C ALA A 2 4.94 8.25 -6.35
N ASN A 3 5.40 7.16 -5.74
CA ASN A 3 6.31 7.21 -4.58
C ASN A 3 7.56 8.08 -4.87
N LYS A 4 8.12 7.98 -6.10
CA LYS A 4 9.28 8.77 -6.54
C LYS A 4 8.93 9.65 -7.74
N ALA A 5 9.56 10.83 -7.82
CA ALA A 5 9.37 11.73 -8.96
C ALA A 5 9.86 11.12 -10.30
N SER A 6 10.87 10.25 -10.28
CA SER A 6 11.33 9.51 -11.46
C SER A 6 10.25 8.58 -12.00
N THR A 7 9.59 7.81 -11.13
CA THR A 7 8.49 6.91 -11.51
C THR A 7 7.30 7.70 -12.06
N ALA A 8 6.94 8.83 -11.43
CA ALA A 8 5.86 9.68 -11.95
C ALA A 8 6.16 10.22 -13.35
N ARG A 9 7.41 10.61 -13.64
CA ARG A 9 7.82 11.05 -14.96
C ARG A 9 7.82 9.93 -15.98
N GLU A 10 8.19 8.72 -15.58
CA GLU A 10 8.14 7.53 -16.44
C GLU A 10 6.69 7.22 -16.86
N LEU A 11 5.74 7.29 -15.95
CA LEU A 11 4.32 7.15 -16.26
C LEU A 11 3.84 8.23 -17.23
N LEU A 12 4.27 9.48 -17.03
CA LEU A 12 3.95 10.58 -17.97
C LEU A 12 4.56 10.33 -19.36
N SER A 13 5.77 9.78 -19.42
CA SER A 13 6.43 9.41 -20.67
C SER A 13 5.67 8.34 -21.44
N ARG A 14 5.14 7.31 -20.76
CA ARG A 14 4.30 6.29 -21.39
C ARG A 14 3.01 6.88 -21.94
N LEU A 15 2.40 7.79 -21.21
CA LEU A 15 1.21 8.50 -21.67
C LEU A 15 1.54 9.42 -22.88
N ALA A 16 2.69 10.09 -22.87
CA ALA A 16 3.18 10.86 -24.01
C ALA A 16 3.36 9.98 -25.25
N THR A 17 4.00 8.81 -25.10
CA THR A 17 4.14 7.82 -26.18
C THR A 17 2.79 7.36 -26.70
N ALA A 18 1.83 7.06 -25.82
CA ALA A 18 0.47 6.68 -26.23
C ALA A 18 -0.20 7.81 -27.04
N TYR A 19 -0.07 9.06 -26.60
CA TYR A 19 -0.59 10.23 -27.30
C TYR A 19 0.04 10.39 -28.69
N GLU A 20 1.36 10.26 -28.82
CA GLU A 20 2.10 10.37 -30.09
C GLU A 20 1.69 9.29 -31.09
N ASN A 21 1.27 8.12 -30.61
CA ASN A 21 0.78 7.02 -31.45
C ASN A 21 -0.70 7.16 -31.85
N LEU A 22 -1.44 8.16 -31.34
CA LEU A 22 -2.78 8.41 -31.80
C LEU A 22 -2.79 8.90 -33.26
N PRO A 23 -3.80 8.59 -34.07
CA PRO A 23 -3.99 9.22 -35.38
C PRO A 23 -4.03 10.75 -35.24
N LYS A 24 -3.45 11.47 -36.20
CA LYS A 24 -3.33 12.94 -36.16
C LYS A 24 -4.66 13.65 -35.91
N TRP A 25 -5.75 13.15 -36.46
CA TRP A 25 -7.09 13.73 -36.27
C TRP A 25 -7.67 13.55 -34.86
N MET A 26 -7.08 12.67 -34.03
CA MET A 26 -7.42 12.50 -32.61
C MET A 26 -6.52 13.31 -31.67
N GLN A 27 -5.37 13.78 -32.17
CA GLN A 27 -4.44 14.56 -31.34
C GLN A 27 -4.95 15.99 -31.19
N GLN A 28 -5.03 16.44 -29.94
CA GLN A 28 -5.28 17.84 -29.62
C GLN A 28 -4.00 18.67 -29.83
N GLY A 29 -4.12 19.97 -30.04
CA GLY A 29 -2.97 20.86 -30.05
C GLY A 29 -2.25 20.85 -28.69
N ILE A 30 -0.94 21.04 -28.72
CA ILE A 30 -0.07 20.96 -27.53
C ILE A 30 0.42 22.37 -27.20
N LEU A 31 0.17 22.82 -25.97
CA LEU A 31 0.69 24.08 -25.43
C LEU A 31 1.98 23.89 -24.66
N VAL A 32 2.04 22.83 -23.83
CA VAL A 32 3.22 22.50 -23.02
C VAL A 32 3.49 21.00 -23.13
N TRP A 33 4.75 20.67 -23.38
CA TRP A 33 5.20 19.27 -23.46
C TRP A 33 6.59 19.14 -22.84
N ASN A 34 6.62 18.65 -21.61
CA ASN A 34 7.87 18.42 -20.91
C ASN A 34 7.79 17.20 -19.99
N LYS A 35 8.91 16.85 -19.34
CA LYS A 35 9.02 15.64 -18.49
C LYS A 35 8.16 15.65 -17.22
N GLY A 36 7.56 16.77 -16.88
CA GLY A 36 6.77 16.90 -15.64
C GLY A 36 5.35 17.37 -15.88
N ASN A 37 5.06 17.94 -17.07
CA ASN A 37 3.78 18.55 -17.36
C ASN A 37 3.44 18.46 -18.85
N ILE A 38 2.19 18.15 -19.16
CA ILE A 38 1.60 18.21 -20.50
C ILE A 38 0.37 19.10 -20.40
N GLU A 39 0.27 20.11 -21.28
CA GLU A 39 -0.92 20.95 -21.42
C GLU A 39 -1.39 20.93 -22.88
N LEU A 40 -2.68 20.71 -23.08
CA LEU A 40 -3.31 20.64 -24.39
C LEU A 40 -4.17 21.88 -24.63
N GLU A 41 -4.41 22.24 -25.92
CA GLU A 41 -5.21 23.40 -26.32
C GLU A 41 -6.66 23.37 -25.82
N ASN A 42 -7.19 22.19 -25.56
CA ASN A 42 -8.53 22.04 -24.97
C ASN A 42 -8.58 22.34 -23.47
N GLY A 43 -7.47 22.82 -22.86
CA GLY A 43 -7.36 23.12 -21.44
C GLY A 43 -7.04 21.91 -20.55
N SER A 44 -6.89 20.71 -21.10
CA SER A 44 -6.49 19.53 -20.32
C SER A 44 -5.03 19.64 -19.88
N LYS A 45 -4.78 19.37 -18.59
CA LYS A 45 -3.45 19.39 -17.99
C LYS A 45 -3.15 18.08 -17.29
N ILE A 46 -1.92 17.58 -17.46
CA ILE A 46 -1.43 16.38 -16.81
C ILE A 46 -0.14 16.72 -16.09
N LEU A 47 -0.10 16.50 -14.78
CA LEU A 47 1.05 16.81 -13.95
C LEU A 47 1.63 15.54 -13.35
N ALA A 48 2.92 15.32 -13.51
CA ALA A 48 3.68 14.27 -12.86
C ALA A 48 4.43 14.82 -11.65
N ALA A 49 4.13 14.28 -10.47
CA ALA A 49 4.78 14.69 -9.21
C ALA A 49 4.97 13.48 -8.28
N SER A 50 5.93 13.56 -7.35
CA SER A 50 6.02 12.63 -6.25
C SER A 50 4.89 12.84 -5.26
N THR A 51 4.49 11.78 -4.55
CA THR A 51 3.49 11.87 -3.49
C THR A 51 4.10 12.60 -2.29
N SER A 52 3.66 13.83 -2.05
CA SER A 52 4.07 14.64 -0.91
C SER A 52 2.94 15.59 -0.49
N ALA A 53 2.93 16.01 0.77
CA ALA A 53 1.88 16.86 1.33
C ALA A 53 1.70 18.20 0.60
N SER A 54 2.74 18.71 -0.04
CA SER A 54 2.75 20.01 -0.75
C SER A 54 2.56 19.89 -2.26
N ALA A 55 2.71 18.70 -2.85
CA ALA A 55 2.80 18.55 -4.31
C ALA A 55 1.55 19.00 -5.09
N VAL A 56 0.40 18.99 -4.46
CA VAL A 56 -0.90 19.23 -5.11
C VAL A 56 -1.78 20.23 -4.33
N ARG A 57 -1.20 20.87 -3.30
CA ARG A 57 -1.94 21.85 -2.50
C ARG A 57 -2.33 23.05 -3.36
N GLY A 58 -3.60 23.43 -3.33
CA GLY A 58 -4.14 24.56 -4.09
C GLY A 58 -4.45 24.26 -5.56
N MET A 59 -4.35 22.99 -5.99
CA MET A 59 -4.71 22.58 -7.34
C MET A 59 -6.06 21.86 -7.34
N SER A 60 -6.84 22.02 -8.39
CA SER A 60 -8.07 21.26 -8.63
C SER A 60 -7.83 20.16 -9.64
N PHE A 61 -8.37 18.96 -9.39
CA PHE A 61 -8.20 17.79 -10.23
C PHE A 61 -9.54 17.14 -10.57
N ASN A 62 -9.64 16.64 -11.80
CA ASN A 62 -10.71 15.72 -12.17
C ASN A 62 -10.30 14.25 -11.88
N ILE A 63 -9.01 13.94 -12.03
CA ILE A 63 -8.48 12.60 -11.79
C ILE A 63 -7.19 12.73 -10.96
N LEU A 64 -7.11 11.99 -9.88
CA LEU A 64 -5.91 11.78 -9.10
C LEU A 64 -5.49 10.32 -9.23
N PHE A 65 -4.36 10.07 -9.85
CA PHE A 65 -3.78 8.74 -10.00
C PHE A 65 -2.56 8.61 -9.10
N LEU A 66 -2.59 7.67 -8.16
CA LEU A 66 -1.50 7.37 -7.22
C LEU A 66 -0.96 5.99 -7.53
N ASP A 67 0.30 5.93 -7.94
CA ASP A 67 0.99 4.69 -8.27
C ASP A 67 1.98 4.30 -7.16
N GLU A 68 2.12 3.01 -6.94
CA GLU A 68 2.95 2.42 -5.88
C GLU A 68 2.69 3.05 -4.48
N PHE A 69 1.42 3.29 -4.18
CA PHE A 69 1.05 4.05 -2.98
C PHE A 69 1.43 3.33 -1.68
N ALA A 70 1.48 2.00 -1.65
CA ALA A 70 1.93 1.24 -0.49
C ALA A 70 3.39 1.51 -0.09
N PHE A 71 4.21 2.02 -1.01
CA PHE A 71 5.62 2.35 -0.75
C PHE A 71 5.82 3.79 -0.23
N VAL A 72 4.75 4.55 -0.12
CA VAL A 72 4.79 5.90 0.48
C VAL A 72 4.85 5.75 2.01
N PRO A 73 5.82 6.39 2.70
CA PRO A 73 5.89 6.35 4.17
C PRO A 73 4.57 6.81 4.81
N ASN A 74 4.14 6.16 5.89
CA ASN A 74 2.85 6.42 6.54
C ASN A 74 2.64 7.89 6.88
N HIS A 75 3.65 8.56 7.47
CA HIS A 75 3.55 9.98 7.84
C HIS A 75 3.37 10.90 6.64
N VAL A 76 3.92 10.53 5.46
CA VAL A 76 3.73 11.26 4.20
C VAL A 76 2.35 11.01 3.65
N ALA A 77 1.88 9.75 3.67
CA ALA A 77 0.56 9.37 3.21
C ALA A 77 -0.55 10.07 4.02
N ASP A 78 -0.45 10.06 5.35
CA ASP A 78 -1.41 10.73 6.24
C ASP A 78 -1.44 12.25 5.97
N SER A 79 -0.28 12.90 5.87
CA SER A 79 -0.16 14.33 5.56
C SER A 79 -0.66 14.67 4.16
N PHE A 80 -0.43 13.79 3.19
CA PHE A 80 -0.89 13.93 1.81
C PHE A 80 -2.42 13.92 1.77
N PHE A 81 -3.06 12.90 2.34
CA PHE A 81 -4.52 12.82 2.34
C PHE A 81 -5.17 13.99 3.08
N ALA A 82 -4.63 14.39 4.23
CA ALA A 82 -5.12 15.58 4.95
C ALA A 82 -5.06 16.87 4.10
N SER A 83 -4.04 17.00 3.24
CA SER A 83 -3.86 18.16 2.38
C SER A 83 -4.69 18.11 1.09
N VAL A 84 -4.91 16.93 0.54
CA VAL A 84 -5.53 16.71 -0.78
C VAL A 84 -7.02 16.45 -0.67
N TYR A 85 -7.47 15.87 0.43
CA TYR A 85 -8.87 15.49 0.61
C TYR A 85 -9.87 16.67 0.44
N PRO A 86 -9.61 17.89 0.96
CA PRO A 86 -10.47 19.03 0.71
C PRO A 86 -10.57 19.39 -0.79
N THR A 87 -9.49 19.21 -1.53
CA THR A 87 -9.44 19.45 -2.98
C THR A 87 -10.23 18.40 -3.76
N ILE A 88 -10.16 17.13 -3.34
CA ILE A 88 -10.92 16.03 -3.92
C ILE A 88 -12.42 16.26 -3.70
N THR A 89 -12.83 16.65 -2.51
CA THR A 89 -14.24 16.82 -2.13
C THR A 89 -14.87 18.08 -2.71
N SER A 90 -14.08 19.08 -3.09
CA SER A 90 -14.58 20.30 -3.74
C SER A 90 -15.03 20.08 -5.19
N GLY A 91 -14.53 19.04 -5.85
CA GLY A 91 -14.90 18.67 -7.21
C GLY A 91 -16.13 17.77 -7.25
N LYS A 92 -17.12 18.09 -8.11
CA LYS A 92 -18.35 17.26 -8.26
C LYS A 92 -18.10 15.87 -8.84
N ASN A 93 -17.00 15.67 -9.57
CA ASN A 93 -16.71 14.44 -10.33
C ASN A 93 -15.23 14.03 -10.23
N THR A 94 -14.59 14.29 -9.11
CA THR A 94 -13.19 13.88 -8.93
C THR A 94 -13.08 12.39 -8.72
N LYS A 95 -12.23 11.74 -9.52
CA LYS A 95 -11.91 10.30 -9.40
C LYS A 95 -10.55 10.13 -8.77
N VAL A 96 -10.45 9.26 -7.78
CA VAL A 96 -9.19 8.87 -7.15
C VAL A 96 -8.92 7.41 -7.48
N ILE A 97 -7.80 7.15 -8.12
CA ILE A 97 -7.34 5.81 -8.51
C ILE A 97 -6.03 5.56 -7.78
N ILE A 98 -5.99 4.51 -6.97
CA ILE A 98 -4.82 4.12 -6.19
C ILE A 98 -4.41 2.73 -6.61
N VAL A 99 -3.17 2.57 -7.04
CA VAL A 99 -2.61 1.30 -7.48
C VAL A 99 -1.34 1.01 -6.70
N SER A 100 -1.21 -0.22 -6.24
CA SER A 100 0.03 -0.70 -5.61
C SER A 100 0.03 -2.21 -5.48
N THR A 101 1.21 -2.80 -5.37
CA THR A 101 1.38 -4.09 -4.71
C THR A 101 1.37 -3.89 -3.19
N PRO A 102 1.00 -4.89 -2.40
CA PRO A 102 1.05 -4.82 -0.95
C PRO A 102 2.46 -4.52 -0.41
N HIS A 103 2.54 -3.73 0.64
CA HIS A 103 3.81 -3.45 1.32
C HIS A 103 3.61 -3.30 2.83
N GLY A 104 3.47 -4.42 3.53
CA GLY A 104 3.19 -4.45 4.96
C GLY A 104 1.81 -3.88 5.33
N MET A 105 1.58 -3.70 6.64
CA MET A 105 0.30 -3.21 7.19
C MET A 105 0.33 -1.68 7.34
N ASN A 106 0.43 -0.96 6.25
CA ASN A 106 0.58 0.48 6.17
C ASN A 106 -0.75 1.21 5.92
N HIS A 107 -0.68 2.47 5.49
CA HIS A 107 -1.87 3.27 5.15
C HIS A 107 -2.68 2.65 4.01
N PHE A 108 -2.02 2.11 2.97
CA PHE A 108 -2.70 1.44 1.86
C PHE A 108 -3.43 0.17 2.32
N TYR A 109 -2.83 -0.63 3.19
CA TYR A 109 -3.49 -1.79 3.81
C TYR A 109 -4.77 -1.39 4.55
N ARG A 110 -4.71 -0.32 5.38
CA ARG A 110 -5.91 0.17 6.08
C ARG A 110 -7.02 0.59 5.13
N MET A 111 -6.67 1.35 4.07
CA MET A 111 -7.63 1.77 3.06
C MET A 111 -8.27 0.59 2.33
N TRP A 112 -7.47 -0.41 1.95
CA TRP A 112 -7.92 -1.63 1.30
C TRP A 112 -8.89 -2.40 2.20
N HIS A 113 -8.50 -2.66 3.43
CA HIS A 113 -9.28 -3.43 4.39
C HIS A 113 -10.60 -2.74 4.78
N ASP A 114 -10.58 -1.41 4.86
CA ASP A 114 -11.80 -0.62 5.07
C ASP A 114 -12.71 -0.64 3.83
N ALA A 115 -12.15 -0.70 2.63
CA ALA A 115 -12.91 -0.85 1.39
C ALA A 115 -13.61 -2.22 1.30
N GLU A 116 -12.90 -3.31 1.61
CA GLU A 116 -13.48 -4.67 1.68
C GLU A 116 -14.65 -4.77 2.67
N ARG A 117 -14.59 -3.99 3.75
CA ARG A 117 -15.62 -3.93 4.79
C ARG A 117 -16.69 -2.85 4.56
N ASN A 118 -16.68 -2.21 3.40
CA ASN A 118 -17.58 -1.10 3.06
C ASN A 118 -17.54 0.07 4.07
N LYS A 119 -16.39 0.31 4.71
CA LYS A 119 -16.19 1.42 5.64
C LYS A 119 -15.75 2.71 4.95
N ASN A 120 -15.32 2.62 3.70
CA ASN A 120 -15.01 3.75 2.83
C ASN A 120 -15.70 3.58 1.47
N GLN A 121 -15.56 4.56 0.58
CA GLN A 121 -16.21 4.56 -0.73
C GLN A 121 -15.32 4.01 -1.86
N TYR A 122 -14.14 3.49 -1.55
CA TYR A 122 -13.27 2.89 -2.55
C TYR A 122 -13.78 1.51 -2.96
N ILE A 123 -13.62 1.19 -4.24
CA ILE A 123 -13.95 -0.11 -4.80
C ILE A 123 -12.64 -0.91 -4.90
N PRO A 124 -12.44 -1.93 -4.06
CA PRO A 124 -11.24 -2.75 -4.12
C PRO A 124 -11.28 -3.62 -5.37
N THR A 125 -10.19 -3.62 -6.13
CA THR A 125 -10.02 -4.46 -7.32
C THR A 125 -8.66 -5.14 -7.22
N GLU A 126 -8.67 -6.46 -7.05
CA GLU A 126 -7.48 -7.28 -7.00
C GLU A 126 -7.25 -7.95 -8.35
N VAL A 127 -6.01 -8.01 -8.80
CA VAL A 127 -5.60 -8.72 -10.00
C VAL A 127 -4.56 -9.77 -9.62
N HIS A 128 -5.03 -10.98 -9.38
CA HIS A 128 -4.19 -12.13 -9.08
C HIS A 128 -3.45 -12.59 -10.34
N TRP A 129 -2.22 -13.12 -10.19
CA TRP A 129 -1.39 -13.53 -11.32
C TRP A 129 -2.08 -14.48 -12.30
N SER A 130 -2.93 -15.38 -11.80
CA SER A 130 -3.65 -16.36 -12.65
C SER A 130 -4.70 -15.73 -13.58
N GLN A 131 -5.07 -14.48 -13.35
CA GLN A 131 -5.98 -13.72 -14.22
C GLN A 131 -5.26 -13.06 -15.38
N VAL A 132 -3.92 -13.07 -15.37
CA VAL A 132 -3.11 -12.42 -16.40
C VAL A 132 -2.84 -13.43 -17.53
N PRO A 133 -3.23 -13.15 -18.77
CA PRO A 133 -2.99 -14.06 -19.90
C PRO A 133 -1.49 -14.41 -20.06
N GLY A 134 -1.19 -15.68 -20.29
CA GLY A 134 0.16 -16.17 -20.46
C GLY A 134 0.92 -16.51 -19.17
N ARG A 135 0.28 -16.35 -18.00
CA ARG A 135 0.83 -16.80 -16.72
C ARG A 135 0.17 -18.11 -16.31
N ASP A 136 0.94 -19.17 -16.27
CA ASP A 136 0.55 -20.51 -15.86
C ASP A 136 1.34 -21.00 -14.64
N VAL A 137 1.15 -22.26 -14.25
CA VAL A 137 1.85 -22.84 -13.10
C VAL A 137 3.36 -22.93 -13.35
N ALA A 138 3.78 -23.23 -14.58
CA ALA A 138 5.20 -23.28 -14.93
C ALA A 138 5.86 -21.91 -14.78
N TRP A 139 5.18 -20.84 -15.23
CA TRP A 139 5.62 -19.46 -15.00
C TRP A 139 5.70 -19.12 -13.50
N LYS A 140 4.74 -19.59 -12.69
CA LYS A 140 4.77 -19.40 -11.23
C LYS A 140 6.00 -20.04 -10.61
N ASP A 141 6.25 -21.33 -10.92
CA ASP A 141 7.35 -22.09 -10.35
C ASP A 141 8.71 -21.49 -10.76
N GLU A 142 8.85 -21.07 -12.00
CA GLU A 142 10.03 -20.36 -12.49
C GLU A 142 10.23 -19.02 -11.76
N THR A 143 9.18 -18.24 -11.60
CA THR A 143 9.23 -16.93 -10.91
C THR A 143 9.62 -17.10 -9.44
N ILE A 144 9.05 -18.10 -8.73
CA ILE A 144 9.41 -18.41 -7.35
C ILE A 144 10.87 -18.86 -7.26
N GLY A 145 11.33 -19.69 -8.21
CA GLY A 145 12.73 -20.14 -8.28
C GLY A 145 13.73 -18.99 -8.46
N ASN A 146 13.35 -17.95 -9.19
CA ASN A 146 14.19 -16.77 -9.45
C ASN A 146 14.06 -15.67 -8.36
N THR A 147 13.08 -15.77 -7.48
CA THR A 147 12.83 -14.76 -6.43
C THR A 147 12.72 -15.43 -5.05
N SER A 148 11.55 -15.41 -4.45
CA SER A 148 11.20 -16.16 -3.25
C SER A 148 9.68 -16.36 -3.18
N VAL A 149 9.25 -17.33 -2.37
CA VAL A 149 7.81 -17.55 -2.11
C VAL A 149 7.16 -16.31 -1.51
N GLU A 150 7.83 -15.66 -0.55
CA GLU A 150 7.31 -14.46 0.11
C GLU A 150 7.15 -13.30 -0.88
N GLN A 151 8.15 -13.10 -1.75
CA GLN A 151 8.08 -12.06 -2.77
C GLN A 151 6.98 -12.37 -3.78
N PHE A 152 6.84 -13.62 -4.19
CA PHE A 152 5.78 -14.03 -5.11
C PHE A 152 4.39 -13.76 -4.52
N ARG A 153 4.18 -14.09 -3.25
CA ARG A 153 2.91 -13.85 -2.55
C ARG A 153 2.55 -12.36 -2.49
N VAL A 154 3.53 -11.49 -2.23
CA VAL A 154 3.31 -10.04 -2.19
C VAL A 154 3.02 -9.47 -3.58
N GLU A 155 3.89 -9.77 -4.55
CA GLU A 155 3.86 -9.11 -5.86
C GLU A 155 2.80 -9.66 -6.81
N PHE A 156 2.47 -10.96 -6.68
CA PHE A 156 1.64 -11.65 -7.66
C PHE A 156 0.38 -12.30 -7.08
N GLU A 157 0.38 -12.67 -5.80
CA GLU A 157 -0.81 -13.15 -5.09
C GLU A 157 -1.47 -12.04 -4.25
N CYS A 158 -0.97 -10.80 -4.33
CA CYS A 158 -1.51 -9.60 -3.67
C CYS A 158 -1.67 -9.74 -2.15
N GLU A 159 -0.88 -10.60 -1.50
CA GLU A 159 -0.98 -10.82 -0.07
C GLU A 159 -0.32 -9.72 0.75
N PHE A 160 -1.05 -9.16 1.70
CA PHE A 160 -0.48 -8.29 2.72
C PHE A 160 0.23 -9.14 3.77
N LEU A 161 1.53 -9.33 3.57
CA LEU A 161 2.38 -9.92 4.60
C LEU A 161 2.71 -8.86 5.64
N GLY A 162 2.69 -9.22 6.93
CA GLY A 162 3.13 -8.33 7.99
C GLY A 162 4.59 -7.88 7.76
N SER A 163 5.02 -6.83 8.46
CA SER A 163 6.36 -6.26 8.31
C SER A 163 7.45 -7.33 8.38
N VAL A 164 8.33 -7.34 7.37
CA VAL A 164 9.48 -8.28 7.30
C VAL A 164 10.47 -8.06 8.45
N ASN A 165 10.39 -6.89 9.10
CA ASN A 165 11.26 -6.47 10.22
C ASN A 165 10.58 -6.61 11.58
N THR A 166 9.59 -7.47 11.75
CA THR A 166 9.02 -7.78 13.06
C THR A 166 9.86 -8.83 13.78
N LEU A 167 9.96 -8.72 15.11
CA LEU A 167 10.67 -9.68 15.96
C LEU A 167 10.15 -11.13 15.77
N ILE A 168 8.89 -11.27 15.41
CA ILE A 168 8.23 -12.56 15.14
C ILE A 168 7.80 -12.57 13.66
N ASN A 169 8.18 -13.64 12.95
CA ASN A 169 7.78 -13.83 11.56
C ASN A 169 6.24 -13.80 11.42
N PRO A 170 5.67 -12.94 10.55
CA PRO A 170 4.22 -12.83 10.40
C PRO A 170 3.52 -14.14 9.99
N ALA A 171 4.19 -15.02 9.26
CA ALA A 171 3.67 -16.32 8.91
C ALA A 171 3.51 -17.20 10.18
N LYS A 172 4.43 -17.09 11.14
CA LYS A 172 4.30 -17.75 12.44
C LYS A 172 3.19 -17.15 13.30
N LEU A 173 2.98 -15.83 13.24
CA LEU A 173 1.87 -15.19 13.95
C LEU A 173 0.49 -15.68 13.46
N LYS A 174 0.36 -15.93 12.15
CA LYS A 174 -0.88 -16.51 11.58
C LYS A 174 -1.17 -17.94 12.03
N THR A 175 -0.16 -18.69 12.47
CA THR A 175 -0.31 -20.05 12.97
C THR A 175 -0.56 -20.13 14.48
N LEU A 176 -0.47 -18.99 15.18
CA LEU A 176 -0.82 -18.95 16.59
C LEU A 176 -2.33 -19.09 16.74
N VAL A 177 -2.73 -20.17 17.40
CA VAL A 177 -4.13 -20.40 17.78
C VAL A 177 -4.39 -19.60 19.05
N TYR A 178 -5.47 -18.85 19.06
CA TYR A 178 -5.94 -18.20 20.28
C TYR A 178 -6.58 -19.25 21.18
N GLU A 179 -6.11 -19.35 22.41
CA GLU A 179 -6.71 -20.17 23.46
C GLU A 179 -7.30 -19.25 24.52
N ASP A 180 -8.53 -19.54 24.92
CA ASP A 180 -9.13 -18.84 26.03
C ASP A 180 -8.46 -19.28 27.36
N PRO A 181 -8.15 -18.35 28.27
CA PRO A 181 -7.57 -18.68 29.54
C PRO A 181 -8.55 -19.53 30.38
N LEU A 182 -8.03 -20.52 31.09
CA LEU A 182 -8.81 -21.35 32.04
C LEU A 182 -9.42 -20.49 33.17
N LEU A 183 -8.73 -19.42 33.56
CA LEU A 183 -9.20 -18.48 34.55
C LEU A 183 -8.81 -17.08 34.12
N LYS A 184 -9.76 -16.14 34.14
CA LYS A 184 -9.55 -14.73 33.81
C LYS A 184 -10.00 -13.86 34.98
N ASN A 185 -9.03 -13.18 35.61
CA ASN A 185 -9.27 -12.19 36.66
C ASN A 185 -8.65 -10.85 36.27
N ALA A 186 -9.05 -9.78 36.95
CA ALA A 186 -8.51 -8.43 36.69
C ALA A 186 -6.97 -8.43 36.88
N GLY A 187 -6.24 -8.50 35.75
CA GLY A 187 -4.78 -8.46 35.72
C GLY A 187 -4.07 -9.81 35.69
N LEU A 188 -4.80 -10.95 35.64
CA LEU A 188 -4.21 -12.28 35.55
C LEU A 188 -5.02 -13.19 34.64
N ASP A 189 -4.39 -13.71 33.59
CA ASP A 189 -4.92 -14.74 32.71
C ASP A 189 -4.12 -16.04 32.92
N VAL A 190 -4.82 -17.14 33.26
CA VAL A 190 -4.21 -18.45 33.53
C VAL A 190 -4.58 -19.39 32.40
N TYR A 191 -3.60 -19.91 31.67
CA TYR A 191 -3.80 -20.81 30.52
C TYR A 191 -3.56 -22.28 30.85
N GLU A 192 -2.78 -22.54 31.90
CA GLU A 192 -2.51 -23.92 32.37
C GLU A 192 -2.68 -24.00 33.87
N ASN A 193 -3.00 -25.22 34.38
CA ASN A 193 -3.05 -25.45 35.80
C ASN A 193 -1.68 -25.21 36.43
N PRO A 194 -1.62 -24.57 37.62
CA PRO A 194 -0.34 -24.31 38.28
C PRO A 194 0.39 -25.61 38.55
N ILE A 195 1.62 -25.71 38.11
CA ILE A 195 2.50 -26.85 38.46
C ILE A 195 3.11 -26.51 39.83
N PRO A 196 2.95 -27.38 40.82
CA PRO A 196 3.59 -27.16 42.11
C PRO A 196 5.10 -27.19 41.99
N VAL A 197 5.73 -26.04 42.21
CA VAL A 197 7.19 -25.87 42.19
C VAL A 197 7.69 -25.76 43.63
N SER A 198 8.54 -26.68 44.03
CA SER A 198 9.22 -26.55 45.33
C SER A 198 10.48 -25.69 45.12
N TYR A 199 10.45 -24.46 45.60
CA TYR A 199 11.62 -23.59 45.64
C TYR A 199 12.50 -24.00 46.82
N THR A 200 13.59 -24.69 46.57
CA THR A 200 14.54 -25.04 47.62
C THR A 200 15.52 -23.95 48.02
N HIS A 201 15.70 -22.88 47.19
CA HIS A 201 16.59 -21.75 47.50
C HIS A 201 16.18 -20.48 46.76
N LEU A 202 15.53 -19.54 47.46
CA LEU A 202 15.69 -18.09 47.21
C LEU A 202 16.49 -17.51 48.39
N ARG A 203 17.80 -17.35 48.24
CA ARG A 203 18.52 -16.43 49.11
C ARG A 203 18.31 -15.00 48.56
N ALA A 204 17.58 -14.23 49.32
CA ALA A 204 17.63 -12.79 49.19
C ALA A 204 19.05 -12.35 49.52
N HIS A 205 19.75 -11.73 48.59
CA HIS A 205 20.93 -10.94 48.91
C HIS A 205 20.44 -9.71 49.67
N GLU A 206 20.56 -9.74 51.01
CA GLU A 206 20.54 -8.52 51.79
C GLU A 206 21.77 -7.70 51.40
N THR A 207 21.54 -6.54 50.79
CA THR A 207 22.59 -5.52 50.67
C THR A 207 22.72 -4.85 52.02
N GLU A 208 23.74 -5.22 52.78
CA GLU A 208 24.17 -4.44 53.92
C GLU A 208 24.63 -3.04 53.42
N SER A 209 24.15 -2.06 54.17
CA SER A 209 24.46 -0.63 54.07
C SER A 209 25.92 -0.28 54.32
#